data_e8d6e54d3c61c713b4ceadc67c7881c2
#
_entry.id   e8d6e54d3c61c713b4ceadc67c7881c2
#
_cell.length_a   1.000
_cell.length_b   1.000
_cell.length_c   1.000
_cell.angle_alpha   90.00
_cell.angle_beta   90.00
_cell.angle_gamma   90.00
#
_symmetry.space_group_name_H-M   'P 1'
#
loop_
_entity.id
_entity.type
_entity.pdbx_description
1 polymer ?
#
loop_
_entity_poly.entity_id
_entity_poly.type
_entity_poly.pdbx_seq_one_letter_code
_entity_poly.pdbx_strand_id
1 'polypeptide(L)'
;MLLVCILFLLLLALGVLEAVSHARHINSVPLRILVNGTRGKTSVTRQLYSSLSACGKTVLAKTTGSEARLIYPDGHEEPLKRRFGYHLIREQYKFFALASKLGVDAVVVECCAVSPESQLLMAKKLVQPSVSIITNARVDHIDQMGSTVESTAEVLKLSVPTGASFYTSDIFFNSDTQATVVEGANEELVQKVMTDLGYKTCTVKSYTPDIGLVGPFKIGSLLVVNAFAANDKESASEVLAQYAGQDYIVLYNNRADREFRVPYFASLFNEKDVKQVFVLGEHVDKCVRFFSKQLPKAKVEDFKGSINSLISYLKTKNCRVVLGMGNIKGSGTELIQYCIEQTSKEANNA
;
A
#
# COMPACT_ATOMS: atom_id res chain seq x y z
N MET A 1 43.24 -21.87 -10.44
CA MET A 1 43.08 -21.57 -9.00
C MET A 1 43.36 -20.09 -8.67
N LEU A 2 44.47 -19.52 -9.06
CA LEU A 2 44.80 -18.10 -8.77
C LEU A 2 43.75 -17.10 -9.28
N LEU A 3 43.28 -17.22 -10.53
CA LEU A 3 42.26 -16.34 -11.09
C LEU A 3 40.93 -16.37 -10.31
N VAL A 4 40.53 -17.57 -9.85
CA VAL A 4 39.31 -17.73 -9.05
C VAL A 4 39.46 -17.04 -7.70
N CYS A 5 40.63 -17.14 -7.05
CA CYS A 5 40.91 -16.44 -5.80
C CYS A 5 40.89 -14.90 -6.00
N ILE A 6 41.46 -14.41 -7.08
CA ILE A 6 41.50 -12.97 -7.40
C ILE A 6 40.07 -12.47 -7.63
N LEU A 7 39.22 -13.19 -8.43
CA LEU A 7 37.85 -12.82 -8.67
C LEU A 7 37.02 -12.85 -7.38
N PHE A 8 37.23 -13.86 -6.53
CA PHE A 8 36.56 -13.92 -5.23
C PHE A 8 36.91 -12.74 -4.33
N LEU A 9 38.23 -12.41 -4.21
CA LEU A 9 38.66 -11.27 -3.43
C LEU A 9 38.13 -9.95 -3.98
N LEU A 10 38.08 -9.79 -5.30
CA LEU A 10 37.48 -8.63 -5.95
C LEU A 10 35.98 -8.49 -5.62
N LEU A 11 35.21 -9.56 -5.74
CA LEU A 11 33.79 -9.57 -5.40
C LEU A 11 33.57 -9.26 -3.90
N LEU A 12 34.41 -9.83 -3.02
CA LEU A 12 34.36 -9.53 -1.59
C LEU A 12 34.64 -8.06 -1.32
N ALA A 13 35.69 -7.50 -1.93
CA ALA A 13 36.04 -6.09 -1.80
C ALA A 13 34.92 -5.17 -2.31
N LEU A 14 34.31 -5.48 -3.45
CA LEU A 14 33.14 -4.75 -3.98
C LEU A 14 31.95 -4.81 -3.02
N GLY A 15 31.65 -5.97 -2.44
CA GLY A 15 30.59 -6.14 -1.46
C GLY A 15 30.83 -5.32 -0.18
N VAL A 16 32.08 -5.30 0.31
CA VAL A 16 32.46 -4.47 1.48
C VAL A 16 32.33 -2.99 1.14
N LEU A 17 32.81 -2.55 -0.01
CA LEU A 17 32.68 -1.15 -0.46
C LEU A 17 31.21 -0.73 -0.59
N GLU A 18 30.34 -1.57 -1.17
CA GLU A 18 28.90 -1.32 -1.24
C GLU A 18 28.29 -1.15 0.17
N ALA A 19 28.61 -2.07 1.09
CA ALA A 19 28.11 -2.04 2.47
C ALA A 19 28.57 -0.79 3.24
N VAL A 20 29.86 -0.44 3.14
CA VAL A 20 30.42 0.78 3.77
C VAL A 20 29.81 2.04 3.18
N SER A 21 29.68 2.11 1.85
CA SER A 21 29.03 3.24 1.17
C SER A 21 27.58 3.40 1.63
N HIS A 22 26.82 2.31 1.69
CA HIS A 22 25.44 2.34 2.16
C HIS A 22 25.32 2.81 3.61
N ALA A 23 26.16 2.29 4.49
CA ALA A 23 26.19 2.72 5.89
C ALA A 23 26.48 4.24 6.02
N ARG A 24 27.37 4.80 5.19
CA ARG A 24 27.62 6.25 5.14
C ARG A 24 26.37 7.02 4.69
N HIS A 25 25.68 6.54 3.66
CA HIS A 25 24.45 7.17 3.18
C HIS A 25 23.34 7.13 4.24
N ILE A 26 23.17 6.01 4.97
CA ILE A 26 22.22 5.91 6.08
C ILE A 26 22.57 6.94 7.17
N ASN A 27 23.83 6.98 7.58
CA ASN A 27 24.29 7.85 8.67
C ASN A 27 24.23 9.35 8.31
N SER A 28 24.17 9.71 7.03
CA SER A 28 23.99 11.10 6.61
C SER A 28 22.56 11.61 6.79
N VAL A 29 21.58 10.72 7.06
CA VAL A 29 20.18 11.09 7.25
C VAL A 29 19.83 11.01 8.74
N PRO A 30 19.57 12.15 9.42
CA PRO A 30 19.36 12.17 10.87
C PRO A 30 18.09 11.42 11.31
N LEU A 31 16.97 11.64 10.64
CA LEU A 31 15.69 11.04 10.97
C LEU A 31 15.29 9.98 9.93
N ARG A 32 15.17 8.74 10.37
CA ARG A 32 14.82 7.61 9.50
C ARG A 32 13.59 6.91 10.05
N ILE A 33 12.45 7.06 9.37
CA ILE A 33 11.16 6.48 9.76
C ILE A 33 10.86 5.30 8.84
N LEU A 34 10.65 4.12 9.42
CA LEU A 34 10.19 2.93 8.71
C LEU A 34 8.73 2.68 9.06
N VAL A 35 7.86 2.69 8.06
CA VAL A 35 6.43 2.43 8.20
C VAL A 35 6.12 1.03 7.71
N ASN A 36 5.67 0.17 8.61
CA ASN A 36 5.30 -1.22 8.36
C ASN A 36 3.85 -1.51 8.81
N GLY A 37 3.42 -2.75 8.64
CA GLY A 37 2.06 -3.21 8.96
C GLY A 37 1.37 -3.83 7.74
N THR A 38 0.19 -4.36 7.93
CA THR A 38 -0.55 -5.01 6.83
C THR A 38 -1.36 -4.00 6.02
N ARG A 39 -2.00 -3.02 6.66
CA ARG A 39 -2.82 -1.97 6.03
C ARG A 39 -2.42 -0.57 6.50
N GLY A 40 -2.69 0.44 5.69
CA GLY A 40 -2.49 1.84 6.06
C GLY A 40 -1.07 2.38 5.89
N LYS A 41 -0.07 1.55 5.57
CA LYS A 41 1.33 1.96 5.39
C LYS A 41 1.51 3.18 4.50
N THR A 42 0.95 3.15 3.31
CA THR A 42 1.07 4.25 2.32
C THR A 42 0.46 5.55 2.83
N SER A 43 -0.71 5.47 3.49
CA SER A 43 -1.37 6.62 4.13
C SER A 43 -0.48 7.26 5.18
N VAL A 44 0.02 6.46 6.14
CA VAL A 44 0.89 6.94 7.22
C VAL A 44 2.20 7.51 6.65
N THR A 45 2.80 6.85 5.65
CA THR A 45 4.00 7.34 4.97
C THR A 45 3.79 8.73 4.35
N ARG A 46 2.67 8.93 3.64
CA ARG A 46 2.33 10.21 3.00
C ARG A 46 1.97 11.29 4.01
N GLN A 47 1.26 10.94 5.07
CA GLN A 47 0.91 11.86 6.15
C GLN A 47 2.17 12.34 6.89
N LEU A 48 3.09 11.44 7.25
CA LEU A 48 4.37 11.78 7.87
C LEU A 48 5.23 12.67 6.97
N TYR A 49 5.33 12.33 5.67
CA TYR A 49 6.02 13.16 4.70
C TYR A 49 5.44 14.57 4.69
N SER A 50 4.11 14.70 4.55
CA SER A 50 3.44 16.00 4.50
C SER A 50 3.57 16.79 5.80
N SER A 51 3.48 16.11 6.96
CA SER A 51 3.59 16.74 8.27
C SER A 51 5.01 17.27 8.53
N LEU A 52 6.04 16.46 8.24
CA LEU A 52 7.43 16.87 8.38
C LEU A 52 7.78 18.02 7.41
N SER A 53 7.30 17.95 6.15
CA SER A 53 7.50 19.00 5.16
C SER A 53 6.81 20.31 5.57
N ALA A 54 5.59 20.24 6.13
CA ALA A 54 4.88 21.41 6.66
C ALA A 54 5.61 22.05 7.85
N CYS A 55 6.39 21.26 8.60
CA CYS A 55 7.26 21.76 9.67
C CYS A 55 8.64 22.25 9.16
N GLY A 56 8.81 22.44 7.86
CA GLY A 56 10.01 23.00 7.25
C GLY A 56 11.18 22.00 7.10
N LYS A 57 10.92 20.70 7.20
CA LYS A 57 11.93 19.67 6.98
C LYS A 57 12.05 19.30 5.51
N THR A 58 13.28 19.07 5.06
CA THR A 58 13.53 18.46 3.75
C THR A 58 13.38 16.95 3.89
N VAL A 59 12.36 16.39 3.22
CA VAL A 59 11.97 14.98 3.37
C VAL A 59 11.99 14.27 2.03
N LEU A 60 12.58 13.08 1.98
CA LEU A 60 12.42 12.15 0.88
C LEU A 60 11.59 10.97 1.37
N ALA A 61 10.49 10.65 0.67
CA ALA A 61 9.69 9.49 1.04
C ALA A 61 9.61 8.46 -0.09
N LYS A 62 9.36 7.21 0.30
CA LYS A 62 9.17 6.10 -0.63
C LYS A 62 7.95 5.31 -0.22
N THR A 63 6.98 5.19 -1.14
CA THR A 63 5.81 4.33 -0.99
C THR A 63 5.97 3.03 -1.78
N THR A 64 5.22 2.00 -1.40
CA THR A 64 5.25 0.68 -2.05
C THR A 64 3.86 0.12 -2.31
N GLY A 65 2.80 0.87 -2.01
CA GLY A 65 1.40 0.48 -2.11
C GLY A 65 0.91 0.14 -3.52
N SER A 66 -0.22 0.70 -3.92
CA SER A 66 -0.86 0.43 -5.22
C SER A 66 0.07 0.77 -6.39
N GLU A 67 0.78 1.89 -6.28
CA GLU A 67 1.87 2.29 -7.15
C GLU A 67 3.07 2.75 -6.29
N ALA A 68 4.23 2.12 -6.53
CA ALA A 68 5.44 2.52 -5.82
C ALA A 68 5.94 3.87 -6.34
N ARG A 69 6.15 4.83 -5.43
CA ARG A 69 6.58 6.19 -5.75
C ARG A 69 7.73 6.66 -4.87
N LEU A 70 8.55 7.54 -5.44
CA LEU A 70 9.43 8.42 -4.70
C LEU A 70 8.74 9.79 -4.60
N ILE A 71 8.74 10.38 -3.40
CA ILE A 71 8.21 11.70 -3.12
C ILE A 71 9.39 12.58 -2.69
N TYR A 72 9.72 13.55 -3.53
CA TYR A 72 10.86 14.44 -3.37
C TYR A 72 10.58 15.60 -2.41
N PRO A 73 11.62 16.28 -1.87
CA PRO A 73 11.44 17.39 -0.93
C PRO A 73 10.61 18.58 -1.43
N ASP A 74 10.54 18.76 -2.76
CA ASP A 74 9.75 19.80 -3.42
C ASP A 74 8.27 19.41 -3.67
N GLY A 75 7.88 18.19 -3.27
CA GLY A 75 6.55 17.63 -3.49
C GLY A 75 6.39 16.90 -4.83
N HIS A 76 7.41 16.93 -5.69
CA HIS A 76 7.40 16.15 -6.92
C HIS A 76 7.38 14.65 -6.62
N GLU A 77 6.59 13.90 -7.41
CA GLU A 77 6.49 12.45 -7.29
C GLU A 77 6.87 11.73 -8.58
N GLU A 78 7.72 10.73 -8.46
CA GLU A 78 8.07 9.86 -9.58
C GLU A 78 7.69 8.40 -9.31
N PRO A 79 7.17 7.68 -10.31
CA PRO A 79 6.98 6.24 -10.18
C PRO A 79 8.35 5.54 -10.02
N LEU A 80 8.44 4.63 -9.05
CA LEU A 80 9.65 3.86 -8.83
C LEU A 80 9.84 2.84 -9.97
N LYS A 81 10.76 3.13 -10.89
CA LYS A 81 11.06 2.27 -12.04
C LYS A 81 11.73 0.96 -11.58
N ARG A 82 11.03 -0.16 -11.71
CA ARG A 82 11.52 -1.50 -11.38
C ARG A 82 11.86 -2.26 -12.64
N ARG A 83 13.13 -2.62 -12.81
CA ARG A 83 13.64 -3.25 -14.03
C ARG A 83 12.98 -4.61 -14.34
N PHE A 84 12.46 -5.30 -13.29
CA PHE A 84 11.84 -6.63 -13.41
C PHE A 84 10.44 -6.71 -12.77
N GLY A 85 9.81 -5.57 -12.46
CA GLY A 85 8.47 -5.54 -11.87
C GLY A 85 8.37 -5.98 -10.40
N TYR A 86 9.43 -6.54 -9.81
CA TYR A 86 9.46 -7.07 -8.44
C TYR A 86 9.89 -6.04 -7.41
N HIS A 87 9.34 -6.14 -6.19
CA HIS A 87 9.81 -5.42 -5.03
C HIS A 87 11.18 -5.95 -4.59
N LEU A 88 12.20 -5.14 -4.74
CA LEU A 88 13.54 -5.49 -4.28
C LEU A 88 13.88 -4.69 -3.02
N ILE A 89 14.13 -5.40 -1.92
CA ILE A 89 14.60 -4.74 -0.67
C ILE A 89 15.91 -3.97 -0.91
N ARG A 90 16.73 -4.37 -1.90
CA ARG A 90 17.94 -3.64 -2.34
C ARG A 90 17.66 -2.27 -2.97
N GLU A 91 16.41 -1.90 -3.28
CA GLU A 91 16.05 -0.54 -3.71
C GLU A 91 16.50 0.51 -2.68
N GLN A 92 16.65 0.11 -1.40
CA GLN A 92 17.08 1.01 -0.32
C GLN A 92 18.50 1.54 -0.54
N TYR A 93 19.41 0.82 -1.19
CA TYR A 93 20.74 1.32 -1.53
C TYR A 93 20.68 2.59 -2.37
N LYS A 94 19.88 2.55 -3.44
CA LYS A 94 19.68 3.71 -4.34
C LYS A 94 18.90 4.83 -3.64
N PHE A 95 17.91 4.48 -2.85
CA PHE A 95 17.10 5.43 -2.10
C PHE A 95 17.94 6.23 -1.11
N PHE A 96 18.77 5.58 -0.30
CA PHE A 96 19.64 6.27 0.65
C PHE A 96 20.79 7.02 -0.02
N ALA A 97 21.33 6.53 -1.14
CA ALA A 97 22.29 7.29 -1.94
C ALA A 97 21.67 8.60 -2.47
N LEU A 98 20.41 8.55 -2.93
CA LEU A 98 19.66 9.73 -3.33
C LEU A 98 19.39 10.67 -2.14
N ALA A 99 18.92 10.14 -1.01
CA ALA A 99 18.68 10.91 0.20
C ALA A 99 19.93 11.66 0.68
N SER A 100 21.07 10.97 0.70
CA SER A 100 22.38 11.54 1.03
C SER A 100 22.80 12.63 0.04
N LYS A 101 22.60 12.41 -1.28
CA LYS A 101 22.90 13.41 -2.32
C LYS A 101 22.05 14.66 -2.19
N LEU A 102 20.77 14.51 -1.81
CA LEU A 102 19.84 15.62 -1.60
C LEU A 102 20.05 16.32 -0.25
N GLY A 103 20.81 15.74 0.67
CA GLY A 103 21.05 16.31 2.01
C GLY A 103 19.78 16.46 2.84
N VAL A 104 18.86 15.47 2.77
CA VAL A 104 17.55 15.56 3.43
C VAL A 104 17.67 15.42 4.95
N ASP A 105 16.79 16.13 5.69
CA ASP A 105 16.69 16.03 7.16
C ASP A 105 16.07 14.69 7.58
N ALA A 106 15.15 14.17 6.77
CA ALA A 106 14.39 12.97 7.10
C ALA A 106 14.11 12.09 5.88
N VAL A 107 13.99 10.80 6.14
CA VAL A 107 13.38 9.85 5.19
C VAL A 107 12.18 9.16 5.83
N VAL A 108 11.15 8.92 5.03
CA VAL A 108 10.00 8.10 5.40
C VAL A 108 9.89 6.95 4.40
N VAL A 109 10.11 5.73 4.88
CA VAL A 109 10.19 4.53 4.04
C VAL A 109 9.05 3.59 4.35
N GLU A 110 8.18 3.34 3.37
CA GLU A 110 7.20 2.26 3.46
C GLU A 110 7.91 0.91 3.29
N CYS A 111 7.70 0.00 4.23
CA CYS A 111 8.29 -1.33 4.22
C CYS A 111 7.69 -2.19 3.09
N CYS A 112 8.56 -2.78 2.25
CA CYS A 112 8.18 -3.75 1.22
C CYS A 112 8.58 -5.18 1.57
N ALA A 113 9.18 -5.40 2.73
CA ALA A 113 9.59 -6.72 3.20
C ALA A 113 8.36 -7.53 3.64
N VAL A 114 8.39 -8.83 3.36
CA VAL A 114 7.32 -9.76 3.72
C VAL A 114 7.87 -10.89 4.59
N SER A 115 8.95 -11.56 4.18
CA SER A 115 9.50 -12.66 4.98
C SER A 115 10.22 -12.18 6.24
N PRO A 116 10.33 -13.01 7.29
CA PRO A 116 11.05 -12.69 8.53
C PRO A 116 12.47 -12.16 8.28
N GLU A 117 13.22 -12.83 7.39
CA GLU A 117 14.58 -12.44 7.04
C GLU A 117 14.63 -11.07 6.36
N SER A 118 13.66 -10.80 5.47
CA SER A 118 13.54 -9.51 4.78
C SER A 118 13.21 -8.38 5.75
N GLN A 119 12.31 -8.63 6.72
CA GLN A 119 11.96 -7.67 7.77
C GLN A 119 13.21 -7.30 8.60
N LEU A 120 13.94 -8.32 9.05
CA LEU A 120 15.16 -8.15 9.83
C LEU A 120 16.24 -7.39 9.04
N LEU A 121 16.41 -7.73 7.75
CA LEU A 121 17.37 -7.08 6.87
C LEU A 121 17.01 -5.60 6.63
N MET A 122 15.73 -5.31 6.39
CA MET A 122 15.23 -3.93 6.28
C MET A 122 15.57 -3.11 7.53
N ALA A 123 15.29 -3.63 8.72
CA ALA A 123 15.53 -2.93 9.98
C ALA A 123 17.02 -2.77 10.29
N LYS A 124 17.81 -3.85 10.23
CA LYS A 124 19.18 -3.85 10.75
C LYS A 124 20.24 -3.38 9.77
N LYS A 125 19.98 -3.45 8.45
CA LYS A 125 21.00 -3.19 7.43
C LYS A 125 20.60 -2.14 6.41
N LEU A 126 19.34 -2.12 5.98
CA LEU A 126 18.94 -1.34 4.80
C LEU A 126 18.35 0.03 5.15
N VAL A 127 17.69 0.17 6.30
CA VAL A 127 17.08 1.43 6.74
C VAL A 127 17.67 1.91 8.06
N GLN A 128 17.88 1.02 9.01
CA GLN A 128 18.32 1.32 10.38
C GLN A 128 17.48 2.46 10.98
N PRO A 129 16.15 2.28 11.09
CA PRO A 129 15.26 3.36 11.47
C PRO A 129 15.54 3.85 12.88
N SER A 130 15.43 5.16 13.08
CA SER A 130 15.34 5.77 14.41
C SER A 130 13.92 5.71 14.96
N VAL A 131 12.93 5.63 14.06
CA VAL A 131 11.51 5.45 14.37
C VAL A 131 10.95 4.32 13.52
N SER A 132 10.33 3.34 14.15
CA SER A 132 9.59 2.25 13.50
C SER A 132 8.10 2.37 13.82
N ILE A 133 7.27 2.20 12.82
CA ILE A 133 5.81 2.25 12.95
C ILE A 133 5.23 0.95 12.41
N ILE A 134 4.36 0.29 13.18
CA ILE A 134 3.53 -0.81 12.71
C ILE A 134 2.09 -0.34 12.78
N THR A 135 1.47 -0.12 11.61
CA THR A 135 0.10 0.41 11.55
C THR A 135 -0.92 -0.57 12.12
N ASN A 136 -0.85 -1.83 11.71
CA ASN A 136 -1.64 -2.95 12.25
C ASN A 136 -1.04 -4.29 11.83
N ALA A 137 -1.51 -5.37 12.48
CA ALA A 137 -1.07 -6.75 12.27
C ALA A 137 -2.26 -7.66 11.91
N ARG A 138 -2.90 -7.41 10.76
CA ARG A 138 -3.95 -8.31 10.23
C ARG A 138 -3.30 -9.46 9.48
N VAL A 139 -3.99 -10.60 9.39
CA VAL A 139 -3.51 -11.77 8.63
C VAL A 139 -3.33 -11.42 7.16
N ASP A 140 -2.09 -11.48 6.69
CA ASP A 140 -1.71 -11.25 5.29
C ASP A 140 -0.46 -12.09 4.96
N HIS A 141 -0.21 -12.40 3.69
CA HIS A 141 0.95 -13.17 3.25
C HIS A 141 1.17 -14.46 4.08
N ILE A 142 0.13 -15.31 4.18
CA ILE A 142 0.07 -16.49 5.05
C ILE A 142 1.28 -17.42 4.89
N ASP A 143 1.80 -17.54 3.67
CA ASP A 143 2.98 -18.32 3.33
C ASP A 143 4.28 -17.81 3.97
N GLN A 144 4.34 -16.55 4.39
CA GLN A 144 5.52 -15.90 4.93
C GLN A 144 5.33 -15.42 6.38
N MET A 145 4.12 -14.96 6.73
CA MET A 145 3.82 -14.36 8.03
C MET A 145 2.97 -15.26 8.94
N GLY A 146 2.56 -16.44 8.42
CA GLY A 146 1.67 -17.36 9.15
C GLY A 146 0.20 -16.99 9.01
N SER A 147 -0.67 -17.84 9.58
CA SER A 147 -2.12 -17.80 9.40
C SER A 147 -2.88 -17.13 10.53
N THR A 148 -2.18 -16.56 11.52
CA THR A 148 -2.79 -15.90 12.68
C THR A 148 -2.31 -14.46 12.83
N VAL A 149 -3.03 -13.64 13.58
CA VAL A 149 -2.64 -12.26 13.88
C VAL A 149 -1.33 -12.27 14.69
N GLU A 150 -1.19 -13.20 15.62
CA GLU A 150 -0.01 -13.35 16.47
C GLU A 150 1.24 -13.58 15.62
N SER A 151 1.18 -14.58 14.72
CA SER A 151 2.33 -14.88 13.83
C SER A 151 2.67 -13.72 12.91
N THR A 152 1.65 -13.03 12.39
CA THR A 152 1.85 -11.83 11.57
C THR A 152 2.52 -10.71 12.39
N ALA A 153 2.07 -10.46 13.61
CA ALA A 153 2.62 -9.44 14.49
C ALA A 153 4.08 -9.74 14.86
N GLU A 154 4.41 -10.99 15.18
CA GLU A 154 5.78 -11.42 15.47
C GLU A 154 6.73 -11.13 14.28
N VAL A 155 6.30 -11.45 13.06
CA VAL A 155 7.09 -11.18 11.85
C VAL A 155 7.24 -9.68 11.62
N LEU A 156 6.17 -8.89 11.76
CA LEU A 156 6.22 -7.44 11.60
C LEU A 156 7.12 -6.79 12.66
N LYS A 157 7.13 -7.30 13.89
CA LYS A 157 7.99 -6.81 14.99
C LYS A 157 9.48 -6.90 14.66
N LEU A 158 9.91 -7.81 13.79
CA LEU A 158 11.30 -7.90 13.33
C LEU A 158 11.77 -6.63 12.60
N SER A 159 10.85 -5.79 12.13
CA SER A 159 11.16 -4.48 11.54
C SER A 159 11.46 -3.38 12.56
N VAL A 160 11.36 -3.68 13.86
CA VAL A 160 11.66 -2.75 14.95
C VAL A 160 13.01 -3.10 15.55
N PRO A 161 14.11 -2.39 15.19
CA PRO A 161 15.43 -2.67 15.77
C PRO A 161 15.54 -2.11 17.20
N THR A 162 16.42 -2.71 17.98
CA THR A 162 16.76 -2.20 19.33
C THR A 162 17.23 -0.74 19.25
N GLY A 163 16.66 0.11 20.10
CA GLY A 163 16.99 1.54 20.17
C GLY A 163 16.16 2.44 19.24
N ALA A 164 15.30 1.89 18.37
CA ALA A 164 14.32 2.69 17.66
C ALA A 164 13.10 2.95 18.54
N SER A 165 12.51 4.16 18.42
CA SER A 165 11.19 4.44 18.97
C SER A 165 10.14 3.63 18.20
N PHE A 166 9.28 2.91 18.89
CA PHE A 166 8.26 2.06 18.29
C PHE A 166 6.86 2.59 18.54
N TYR A 167 6.11 2.84 17.47
CA TYR A 167 4.73 3.31 17.50
C TYR A 167 3.80 2.36 16.76
N THR A 168 2.57 2.22 17.26
CA THR A 168 1.54 1.39 16.62
C THR A 168 0.14 1.86 17.01
N SER A 169 -0.85 1.63 16.14
CA SER A 169 -2.27 1.75 16.51
C SER A 169 -2.93 0.39 16.75
N ASP A 170 -2.17 -0.70 16.73
CA ASP A 170 -2.69 -2.04 16.99
C ASP A 170 -2.59 -2.42 18.47
N ILE A 171 -3.74 -2.70 19.06
CA ILE A 171 -3.86 -3.12 20.48
C ILE A 171 -3.15 -4.44 20.79
N PHE A 172 -2.84 -5.24 19.76
CA PHE A 172 -2.06 -6.46 19.94
C PHE A 172 -0.72 -6.20 20.64
N PHE A 173 -0.14 -5.02 20.42
CA PHE A 173 1.13 -4.62 21.01
C PHE A 173 1.02 -3.95 22.38
N ASN A 174 -0.16 -3.93 23.02
CA ASN A 174 -0.35 -3.32 24.36
C ASN A 174 0.54 -3.94 25.45
N SER A 175 0.90 -5.22 25.32
CA SER A 175 1.80 -5.90 26.25
C SER A 175 3.29 -5.66 25.97
N ASP A 176 3.63 -5.03 24.85
CA ASP A 176 5.00 -4.73 24.47
C ASP A 176 5.49 -3.44 25.13
N THR A 177 6.40 -3.57 26.08
CA THR A 177 6.94 -2.42 26.84
C THR A 177 7.74 -1.42 25.98
N GLN A 178 8.10 -1.78 24.75
CA GLN A 178 8.79 -0.89 23.81
C GLN A 178 7.80 -0.13 22.91
N ALA A 179 6.53 -0.57 22.88
CA ALA A 179 5.53 0.02 22.01
C ALA A 179 4.87 1.25 22.66
N THR A 180 4.78 2.33 21.89
CA THR A 180 3.84 3.41 22.14
C THR A 180 2.57 3.10 21.36
N VAL A 181 1.57 2.55 22.04
CA VAL A 181 0.28 2.24 21.42
C VAL A 181 -0.60 3.47 21.42
N VAL A 182 -1.13 3.82 20.25
CA VAL A 182 -1.98 5.00 20.04
C VAL A 182 -3.35 4.53 19.61
N GLU A 183 -4.36 4.76 20.42
CA GLU A 183 -5.74 4.46 20.07
C GLU A 183 -6.24 5.46 19.02
N GLY A 184 -6.94 4.95 18.01
CA GLY A 184 -7.51 5.77 16.94
C GLY A 184 -7.07 5.38 15.55
N ALA A 185 -7.29 6.29 14.60
CA ALA A 185 -6.94 6.10 13.20
C ALA A 185 -5.46 6.45 12.94
N ASN A 186 -5.05 6.37 11.67
CA ASN A 186 -3.67 6.68 11.25
C ASN A 186 -3.27 8.13 11.55
N GLU A 187 -4.23 9.04 11.59
CA GLU A 187 -4.04 10.47 11.87
C GLU A 187 -3.52 10.68 13.29
N GLU A 188 -4.13 10.03 14.29
CA GLU A 188 -3.72 10.10 15.70
C GLU A 188 -2.33 9.49 15.89
N LEU A 189 -2.05 8.39 15.19
CA LEU A 189 -0.74 7.76 15.20
C LEU A 189 0.34 8.72 14.66
N VAL A 190 0.09 9.34 13.51
CA VAL A 190 1.00 10.33 12.92
C VAL A 190 1.19 11.54 13.85
N GLN A 191 0.11 12.06 14.41
CA GLN A 191 0.16 13.20 15.33
C GLN A 191 0.99 12.89 16.58
N LYS A 192 0.84 11.69 17.15
CA LYS A 192 1.65 11.25 18.30
C LYS A 192 3.13 11.18 17.95
N VAL A 193 3.47 10.56 16.82
CA VAL A 193 4.86 10.50 16.34
C VAL A 193 5.45 11.91 16.16
N MET A 194 4.72 12.81 15.52
CA MET A 194 5.17 14.19 15.30
C MET A 194 5.38 14.94 16.61
N THR A 195 4.47 14.76 17.58
CA THR A 195 4.56 15.40 18.91
C THR A 195 5.79 14.91 19.66
N ASP A 196 6.04 13.59 19.68
CA ASP A 196 7.20 13.00 20.40
C ASP A 196 8.54 13.35 19.74
N LEU A 197 8.54 13.60 18.43
CA LEU A 197 9.69 14.15 17.71
C LEU A 197 9.91 15.66 17.96
N GLY A 198 9.05 16.31 18.77
CA GLY A 198 9.16 17.73 19.12
C GLY A 198 8.58 18.68 18.07
N TYR A 199 7.85 18.16 17.08
CA TYR A 199 7.16 18.99 16.08
C TYR A 199 5.75 19.34 16.58
N LYS A 200 5.46 20.65 16.70
CA LYS A 200 4.09 21.10 16.92
C LYS A 200 3.24 20.73 15.71
N THR A 201 1.93 20.53 15.94
CA THR A 201 0.97 20.24 14.87
C THR A 201 1.01 21.34 13.81
N CYS A 202 1.81 21.12 12.76
CA CYS A 202 1.80 22.00 11.60
C CYS A 202 0.58 21.64 10.77
N THR A 203 -0.23 22.64 10.39
CA THR A 203 -1.42 22.42 9.58
C THR A 203 -1.02 21.79 8.25
N VAL A 204 -1.26 20.51 8.10
CA VAL A 204 -1.01 19.79 6.84
C VAL A 204 -2.03 20.31 5.82
N LYS A 205 -1.56 21.08 4.85
CA LYS A 205 -2.33 21.34 3.65
C LYS A 205 -2.49 20.01 2.94
N SER A 206 -3.63 19.39 2.92
CA SER A 206 -3.97 18.09 2.33
C SER A 206 -2.77 17.29 1.75
N TYR A 207 -2.66 16.01 2.04
CA TYR A 207 -1.72 15.11 1.35
C TYR A 207 -2.43 14.48 0.14
N THR A 208 -1.68 14.15 -0.91
CA THR A 208 -2.22 13.40 -2.05
C THR A 208 -2.39 11.93 -1.65
N PRO A 209 -3.60 11.41 -1.51
CA PRO A 209 -3.80 10.01 -1.15
C PRO A 209 -3.28 9.08 -2.27
N ASP A 210 -2.93 7.85 -1.90
CA ASP A 210 -2.64 6.80 -2.90
C ASP A 210 -3.87 6.58 -3.79
N ILE A 211 -3.66 6.29 -5.08
CA ILE A 211 -4.74 6.04 -6.03
C ILE A 211 -5.70 4.94 -5.56
N GLY A 212 -5.20 4.00 -4.75
CA GLY A 212 -6.01 2.95 -4.14
C GLY A 212 -6.96 3.43 -3.04
N LEU A 213 -6.79 4.66 -2.54
CA LEU A 213 -7.54 5.23 -1.41
C LEU A 213 -8.39 6.44 -1.82
N VAL A 214 -8.33 6.87 -3.08
CA VAL A 214 -9.10 8.02 -3.58
C VAL A 214 -10.53 7.59 -3.90
N GLY A 215 -11.51 8.39 -3.52
CA GLY A 215 -12.94 8.18 -3.81
C GLY A 215 -13.81 8.31 -2.56
N PRO A 216 -15.11 8.09 -2.66
CA PRO A 216 -15.88 7.68 -3.86
C PRO A 216 -16.03 8.80 -4.91
N PHE A 217 -16.34 8.42 -6.16
CA PHE A 217 -16.50 9.35 -7.28
C PHE A 217 -17.95 9.37 -7.77
N LYS A 218 -18.48 10.57 -7.98
CA LYS A 218 -19.78 10.74 -8.65
C LYS A 218 -19.54 11.03 -10.13
N ILE A 219 -19.95 10.11 -11.01
CA ILE A 219 -19.78 10.20 -12.46
C ILE A 219 -21.17 10.24 -13.12
N GLY A 220 -21.70 11.44 -13.25
CA GLY A 220 -23.11 11.63 -13.63
C GLY A 220 -24.05 11.01 -12.59
N SER A 221 -24.85 9.99 -12.98
CA SER A 221 -25.77 9.28 -12.07
C SER A 221 -25.13 8.15 -11.27
N LEU A 222 -23.87 7.75 -11.58
CA LEU A 222 -23.18 6.66 -10.94
C LEU A 222 -22.34 7.14 -9.76
N LEU A 223 -22.40 6.39 -8.66
CA LEU A 223 -21.43 6.46 -7.55
C LEU A 223 -20.42 5.32 -7.72
N VAL A 224 -19.21 5.63 -8.09
CA VAL A 224 -18.10 4.66 -8.22
C VAL A 224 -17.29 4.66 -6.93
N VAL A 225 -17.30 3.55 -6.22
CA VAL A 225 -16.60 3.33 -4.95
C VAL A 225 -15.31 2.58 -5.22
N ASN A 226 -14.20 3.19 -4.89
CA ASN A 226 -12.88 2.57 -5.00
C ASN A 226 -12.59 1.69 -3.78
N ALA A 227 -12.99 0.43 -3.85
CA ALA A 227 -12.71 -0.56 -2.82
C ALA A 227 -11.63 -1.58 -3.22
N PHE A 228 -10.80 -1.27 -4.22
CA PHE A 228 -9.72 -2.16 -4.67
C PHE A 228 -8.63 -2.38 -3.61
N ALA A 229 -8.49 -1.46 -2.65
CA ALA A 229 -7.60 -1.62 -1.51
C ALA A 229 -8.13 -2.60 -0.45
N ALA A 230 -9.44 -2.82 -0.41
CA ALA A 230 -10.11 -3.78 0.47
C ALA A 230 -9.96 -5.21 -0.10
N ASN A 231 -8.77 -5.77 0.02
CA ASN A 231 -8.40 -7.05 -0.60
C ASN A 231 -8.19 -8.18 0.42
N ASP A 232 -8.61 -7.98 1.66
CA ASP A 232 -8.78 -8.99 2.73
C ASP A 232 -10.26 -9.12 3.14
N LYS A 233 -10.59 -10.19 3.88
CA LYS A 233 -11.97 -10.56 4.20
C LYS A 233 -12.71 -9.48 5.00
N GLU A 234 -12.06 -8.93 5.99
CA GLU A 234 -12.65 -7.97 6.89
C GLU A 234 -12.95 -6.67 6.15
N SER A 235 -11.93 -6.07 5.54
CA SER A 235 -12.07 -4.81 4.78
C SER A 235 -13.08 -4.92 3.65
N ALA A 236 -13.07 -6.03 2.89
CA ALA A 236 -14.04 -6.24 1.81
C ALA A 236 -15.47 -6.45 2.33
N SER A 237 -15.63 -7.16 3.45
CA SER A 237 -16.91 -7.35 4.13
C SER A 237 -17.47 -6.03 4.68
N GLU A 238 -16.62 -5.19 5.26
CA GLU A 238 -17.00 -3.86 5.76
C GLU A 238 -17.53 -2.97 4.62
N VAL A 239 -16.83 -2.96 3.46
CA VAL A 239 -17.31 -2.20 2.29
C VAL A 239 -18.67 -2.70 1.83
N LEU A 240 -18.84 -4.01 1.65
CA LEU A 240 -20.13 -4.57 1.22
C LEU A 240 -21.25 -4.30 2.24
N ALA A 241 -20.94 -4.30 3.55
CA ALA A 241 -21.91 -3.99 4.60
C ALA A 241 -22.41 -2.54 4.55
N GLN A 242 -21.56 -1.58 4.17
CA GLN A 242 -21.96 -0.17 4.01
C GLN A 242 -23.04 0.04 2.93
N TYR A 243 -23.08 -0.85 1.94
CA TYR A 243 -24.04 -0.79 0.84
C TYR A 243 -25.16 -1.87 0.93
N ALA A 244 -25.27 -2.55 2.09
CA ALA A 244 -26.31 -3.54 2.32
C ALA A 244 -27.70 -2.90 2.14
N GLY A 245 -28.59 -3.60 1.44
CA GLY A 245 -29.95 -3.11 1.13
C GLY A 245 -30.04 -2.11 -0.03
N GLN A 246 -28.94 -1.78 -0.68
CA GLN A 246 -28.91 -1.00 -1.91
C GLN A 246 -28.64 -1.90 -3.12
N ASP A 247 -29.10 -1.47 -4.28
CA ASP A 247 -28.71 -2.12 -5.54
C ASP A 247 -27.33 -1.63 -5.96
N TYR A 248 -26.36 -2.54 -6.02
CA TYR A 248 -25.01 -2.25 -6.46
C TYR A 248 -24.45 -3.32 -7.40
N ILE A 249 -23.49 -2.92 -8.21
CA ILE A 249 -22.71 -3.78 -9.09
C ILE A 249 -21.30 -3.89 -8.55
N VAL A 250 -20.75 -5.09 -8.46
CA VAL A 250 -19.33 -5.31 -8.16
C VAL A 250 -18.55 -5.37 -9.47
N LEU A 251 -17.52 -4.55 -9.60
CA LEU A 251 -16.48 -4.65 -10.62
C LEU A 251 -15.28 -5.37 -10.00
N TYR A 252 -15.15 -6.66 -10.25
CA TYR A 252 -14.06 -7.46 -9.74
C TYR A 252 -12.88 -7.45 -10.73
N ASN A 253 -11.77 -6.81 -10.37
CA ASN A 253 -10.56 -6.79 -11.19
C ASN A 253 -9.60 -7.91 -10.77
N ASN A 254 -9.43 -8.92 -11.64
CA ASN A 254 -8.57 -10.06 -11.41
C ASN A 254 -7.14 -9.82 -11.88
N ARG A 255 -6.17 -10.47 -11.20
CA ARG A 255 -4.76 -10.54 -11.60
C ARG A 255 -4.29 -11.98 -11.58
N ALA A 256 -3.47 -12.36 -12.57
CA ALA A 256 -2.94 -13.71 -12.71
C ALA A 256 -2.10 -14.16 -11.50
N ASP A 257 -1.29 -13.25 -10.94
CA ASP A 257 -0.46 -13.52 -9.76
C ASP A 257 -1.22 -13.50 -8.42
N ARG A 258 -2.54 -13.26 -8.45
CA ARG A 258 -3.42 -13.17 -7.27
C ARG A 258 -4.69 -14.03 -7.41
N GLU A 259 -4.68 -15.03 -8.27
CA GLU A 259 -5.83 -15.92 -8.49
C GLU A 259 -6.31 -16.63 -7.22
N PHE A 260 -5.44 -16.86 -6.23
CA PHE A 260 -5.82 -17.41 -4.94
C PHE A 260 -6.89 -16.60 -4.19
N ARG A 261 -7.12 -15.35 -4.59
CA ARG A 261 -8.18 -14.49 -4.03
C ARG A 261 -9.57 -14.80 -4.59
N VAL A 262 -9.65 -15.38 -5.79
CA VAL A 262 -10.95 -15.63 -6.47
C VAL A 262 -11.89 -16.51 -5.64
N PRO A 263 -11.48 -17.66 -5.08
CA PRO A 263 -12.33 -18.47 -4.21
C PRO A 263 -12.82 -17.73 -2.97
N TYR A 264 -11.94 -16.93 -2.39
CA TYR A 264 -12.24 -16.13 -1.23
C TYR A 264 -13.31 -15.06 -1.51
N PHE A 265 -13.17 -14.26 -2.60
CA PHE A 265 -14.18 -13.30 -3.00
C PHE A 265 -15.49 -13.96 -3.41
N ALA A 266 -15.46 -15.13 -4.04
CA ALA A 266 -16.66 -15.90 -4.34
C ALA A 266 -17.45 -16.26 -3.07
N SER A 267 -16.76 -16.76 -2.05
CA SER A 267 -17.38 -17.05 -0.75
C SER A 267 -18.01 -15.82 -0.12
N LEU A 268 -17.27 -14.70 -0.11
CA LEU A 268 -17.73 -13.42 0.45
C LEU A 268 -18.94 -12.88 -0.32
N PHE A 269 -18.92 -12.91 -1.66
CA PHE A 269 -20.01 -12.42 -2.49
C PHE A 269 -21.28 -13.28 -2.33
N ASN A 270 -21.13 -14.59 -2.14
CA ASN A 270 -22.25 -15.48 -1.83
C ASN A 270 -22.82 -15.20 -0.43
N GLU A 271 -21.95 -15.03 0.58
CA GLU A 271 -22.34 -14.67 1.96
C GLU A 271 -23.11 -13.34 2.02
N LYS A 272 -22.69 -12.34 1.25
CA LYS A 272 -23.29 -11.00 1.19
C LYS A 272 -24.41 -10.86 0.14
N ASP A 273 -24.84 -11.96 -0.49
CA ASP A 273 -25.91 -12.02 -1.49
C ASP A 273 -25.73 -11.02 -2.65
N VAL A 274 -24.48 -10.89 -3.14
CA VAL A 274 -24.15 -10.02 -4.28
C VAL A 274 -24.93 -10.48 -5.51
N LYS A 275 -25.65 -9.57 -6.15
CA LYS A 275 -26.56 -9.91 -7.28
C LYS A 275 -25.90 -9.77 -8.64
N GLN A 276 -24.90 -8.92 -8.79
CA GLN A 276 -24.25 -8.68 -10.07
C GLN A 276 -22.76 -8.44 -9.93
N VAL A 277 -21.97 -9.18 -10.72
CA VAL A 277 -20.50 -9.10 -10.76
C VAL A 277 -20.03 -8.95 -12.20
N PHE A 278 -19.28 -7.91 -12.50
CA PHE A 278 -18.50 -7.79 -13.73
C PHE A 278 -17.05 -8.12 -13.45
N VAL A 279 -16.47 -9.01 -14.22
CA VAL A 279 -15.08 -9.40 -14.11
C VAL A 279 -14.23 -8.64 -15.12
N LEU A 280 -13.16 -8.01 -14.63
CA LEU A 280 -12.17 -7.24 -15.39
C LEU A 280 -10.77 -7.83 -15.18
N GLY A 281 -9.79 -7.37 -15.94
CA GLY A 281 -8.37 -7.66 -15.73
C GLY A 281 -7.89 -8.89 -16.48
N GLU A 282 -7.13 -9.75 -15.79
CA GLU A 282 -6.46 -10.92 -16.38
C GLU A 282 -7.25 -12.21 -16.12
N HIS A 283 -7.13 -13.21 -17.00
CA HIS A 283 -7.78 -14.52 -16.92
C HIS A 283 -9.29 -14.44 -16.67
N VAL A 284 -9.95 -13.46 -17.28
CA VAL A 284 -11.37 -13.13 -17.07
C VAL A 284 -12.28 -14.33 -17.28
N ASP A 285 -12.11 -15.09 -18.38
CA ASP A 285 -12.97 -16.24 -18.72
C ASP A 285 -12.91 -17.34 -17.63
N LYS A 286 -11.74 -17.56 -17.02
CA LYS A 286 -11.56 -18.52 -15.92
C LYS A 286 -12.28 -18.04 -14.66
N CYS A 287 -12.14 -16.76 -14.37
CA CYS A 287 -12.73 -16.11 -13.21
C CYS A 287 -14.27 -16.09 -13.31
N VAL A 288 -14.83 -15.71 -14.49
CA VAL A 288 -16.26 -15.74 -14.76
C VAL A 288 -16.84 -17.14 -14.57
N ARG A 289 -16.22 -18.17 -15.16
CA ARG A 289 -16.65 -19.57 -14.97
C ARG A 289 -16.68 -19.99 -13.50
N PHE A 290 -15.66 -19.57 -12.74
CA PHE A 290 -15.58 -19.89 -11.32
C PHE A 290 -16.69 -19.19 -10.53
N PHE A 291 -16.85 -17.86 -10.70
CA PHE A 291 -17.89 -17.11 -10.01
C PHE A 291 -19.29 -17.58 -10.39
N SER A 292 -19.60 -17.83 -11.68
CA SER A 292 -20.91 -18.34 -12.12
C SER A 292 -21.27 -19.65 -11.45
N LYS A 293 -20.29 -20.51 -11.18
CA LYS A 293 -20.51 -21.78 -10.47
C LYS A 293 -20.75 -21.57 -8.97
N GLN A 294 -20.05 -20.63 -8.35
CA GLN A 294 -20.11 -20.39 -6.90
C GLN A 294 -21.23 -19.43 -6.50
N LEU A 295 -21.72 -18.61 -7.42
CA LEU A 295 -22.72 -17.57 -7.21
C LEU A 295 -23.98 -17.83 -8.07
N PRO A 296 -24.76 -18.89 -7.81
CA PRO A 296 -25.87 -19.29 -8.69
C PRO A 296 -27.01 -18.26 -8.73
N LYS A 297 -27.07 -17.34 -7.75
CA LYS A 297 -28.07 -16.27 -7.65
C LYS A 297 -27.58 -14.94 -8.23
N ALA A 298 -26.30 -14.85 -8.59
CA ALA A 298 -25.71 -13.64 -9.14
C ALA A 298 -25.60 -13.71 -10.67
N LYS A 299 -25.79 -12.57 -11.32
CA LYS A 299 -25.43 -12.40 -12.71
C LYS A 299 -23.94 -12.09 -12.81
N VAL A 300 -23.16 -12.99 -13.40
CA VAL A 300 -21.72 -12.84 -13.58
C VAL A 300 -21.44 -12.65 -15.07
N GLU A 301 -20.79 -11.55 -15.40
CA GLU A 301 -20.49 -11.16 -16.80
C GLU A 301 -19.01 -10.73 -16.91
N ASP A 302 -18.41 -10.95 -18.08
CA ASP A 302 -17.17 -10.28 -18.46
C ASP A 302 -17.47 -8.94 -19.12
N PHE A 303 -16.50 -8.05 -19.10
CA PHE A 303 -16.56 -6.85 -19.91
C PHE A 303 -15.29 -6.73 -20.74
N LYS A 304 -15.45 -6.79 -22.06
CA LYS A 304 -14.38 -6.65 -23.07
C LYS A 304 -14.51 -5.30 -23.76
N GLY A 305 -13.94 -4.26 -23.17
CA GLY A 305 -14.00 -2.92 -23.72
C GLY A 305 -13.14 -1.92 -22.96
N SER A 306 -13.12 -0.68 -23.43
CA SER A 306 -12.45 0.42 -22.72
C SER A 306 -13.22 0.82 -21.45
N ILE A 307 -12.54 1.50 -20.53
CA ILE A 307 -13.19 2.05 -19.32
C ILE A 307 -14.33 3.02 -19.69
N ASN A 308 -14.15 3.82 -20.75
CA ASN A 308 -15.21 4.71 -21.26
C ASN A 308 -16.46 3.95 -21.65
N SER A 309 -16.32 2.85 -22.39
CA SER A 309 -17.46 2.00 -22.80
C SER A 309 -18.07 1.26 -21.62
N LEU A 310 -17.28 0.85 -20.63
CA LEU A 310 -17.77 0.26 -19.38
C LEU A 310 -18.67 1.26 -18.63
N ILE A 311 -18.19 2.46 -18.38
CA ILE A 311 -18.96 3.49 -17.66
C ILE A 311 -20.24 3.86 -18.44
N SER A 312 -20.14 4.00 -19.77
CA SER A 312 -21.32 4.24 -20.61
C SER A 312 -22.35 3.10 -20.49
N TYR A 313 -21.89 1.85 -20.51
CA TYR A 313 -22.74 0.68 -20.33
C TYR A 313 -23.35 0.64 -18.92
N LEU A 314 -22.58 0.92 -17.87
CA LEU A 314 -23.09 0.95 -16.49
C LEU A 314 -24.16 2.03 -16.28
N LYS A 315 -24.03 3.18 -16.96
CA LYS A 315 -25.07 4.24 -16.95
C LYS A 315 -26.41 3.79 -17.54
N THR A 316 -26.42 2.79 -18.42
CA THR A 316 -27.67 2.20 -18.96
C THR A 316 -28.35 1.23 -18.00
N LYS A 317 -27.64 0.79 -16.95
CA LYS A 317 -28.19 -0.09 -15.92
C LYS A 317 -29.01 0.70 -14.91
N ASN A 318 -30.00 0.04 -14.32
CA ASN A 318 -30.84 0.66 -13.28
C ASN A 318 -30.17 0.69 -11.90
N CYS A 319 -28.84 0.57 -11.87
CA CYS A 319 -28.00 0.57 -10.66
C CYS A 319 -27.19 1.86 -10.59
N ARG A 320 -27.14 2.47 -9.40
CA ARG A 320 -26.43 3.74 -9.17
C ARG A 320 -25.10 3.58 -8.48
N VAL A 321 -24.85 2.44 -7.83
CA VAL A 321 -23.62 2.18 -7.05
C VAL A 321 -22.77 1.11 -7.71
N VAL A 322 -21.50 1.41 -7.89
CA VAL A 322 -20.51 0.51 -8.49
C VAL A 322 -19.35 0.35 -7.54
N LEU A 323 -19.08 -0.85 -7.07
CA LEU A 323 -18.01 -1.17 -6.12
C LEU A 323 -16.82 -1.79 -6.87
N GLY A 324 -15.72 -1.08 -6.99
CA GLY A 324 -14.46 -1.61 -7.55
C GLY A 324 -13.74 -2.45 -6.52
N MET A 325 -13.64 -3.76 -6.73
CA MET A 325 -13.08 -4.73 -5.78
C MET A 325 -12.02 -5.65 -6.42
N GLY A 326 -11.29 -6.39 -5.62
CA GLY A 326 -10.24 -7.30 -6.07
C GLY A 326 -8.86 -6.65 -6.08
N ASN A 327 -8.28 -6.37 -7.23
CA ASN A 327 -6.95 -5.77 -7.35
C ASN A 327 -7.03 -4.43 -8.08
N ILE A 328 -6.24 -3.43 -7.65
CA ILE A 328 -6.28 -2.13 -8.33
C ILE A 328 -5.47 -2.10 -9.63
N LYS A 329 -4.36 -2.85 -9.76
CA LYS A 329 -3.48 -2.80 -10.94
C LYS A 329 -4.21 -3.16 -12.24
N GLY A 330 -3.80 -2.53 -13.35
CA GLY A 330 -4.42 -2.69 -14.67
C GLY A 330 -5.77 -1.96 -14.73
N SER A 331 -6.84 -2.65 -15.10
CA SER A 331 -8.16 -2.06 -15.32
C SER A 331 -8.72 -1.31 -14.11
N GLY A 332 -8.35 -1.70 -12.89
CA GLY A 332 -8.71 -0.95 -11.69
C GLY A 332 -8.06 0.44 -11.64
N THR A 333 -6.75 0.52 -11.95
CA THR A 333 -6.04 1.80 -12.02
C THR A 333 -6.61 2.70 -13.11
N GLU A 334 -6.88 2.14 -14.30
CA GLU A 334 -7.48 2.87 -15.43
C GLU A 334 -8.85 3.43 -15.06
N LEU A 335 -9.68 2.65 -14.36
CA LEU A 335 -10.99 3.08 -13.88
C LEU A 335 -10.89 4.27 -12.92
N ILE A 336 -10.00 4.19 -11.94
CA ILE A 336 -9.85 5.25 -10.94
C ILE A 336 -9.26 6.52 -11.56
N GLN A 337 -8.27 6.40 -12.46
CA GLN A 337 -7.73 7.54 -13.21
C GLN A 337 -8.83 8.22 -14.04
N TYR A 338 -9.64 7.44 -14.75
CA TYR A 338 -10.79 7.97 -15.47
C TYR A 338 -11.75 8.74 -14.55
N CYS A 339 -12.07 8.19 -13.37
CA CYS A 339 -12.94 8.85 -12.41
C CYS A 339 -12.36 10.18 -11.91
N ILE A 340 -11.05 10.23 -11.61
CA ILE A 340 -10.34 11.44 -11.20
C ILE A 340 -10.43 12.50 -12.29
N GLU A 341 -10.16 12.14 -13.56
CA GLU A 341 -10.20 13.05 -14.69
C GLU A 341 -11.62 13.64 -14.93
N GLN A 342 -12.65 12.79 -14.83
CA GLN A 342 -14.03 13.27 -15.01
C GLN A 342 -14.47 14.22 -13.89
N THR A 343 -14.16 13.87 -12.64
CA THR A 343 -14.48 14.73 -11.49
C THR A 343 -13.75 16.08 -11.58
N SER A 344 -12.50 16.09 -12.04
CA SER A 344 -11.73 17.33 -12.24
C SER A 344 -12.31 18.20 -13.37
N LYS A 345 -12.81 17.61 -14.44
CA LYS A 345 -13.48 18.34 -15.53
C LYS A 345 -14.81 18.93 -15.09
N GLU A 346 -15.61 18.20 -14.30
CA GLU A 346 -16.86 18.70 -13.75
C GLU A 346 -16.63 19.88 -12.80
N ALA A 347 -15.57 19.82 -11.95
CA ALA A 347 -15.20 20.90 -11.05
C ALA A 347 -14.69 22.16 -11.76
N ASN A 348 -14.04 22.03 -12.93
CA ASN A 348 -13.57 23.16 -13.73
C ASN A 348 -14.67 23.81 -14.58
N ASN A 349 -15.80 23.12 -14.79
CA ASN A 349 -16.92 23.60 -15.59
C ASN A 349 -18.09 24.13 -14.73
N ALA A 350 -18.00 24.03 -13.40
CA ALA A 350 -18.96 24.55 -12.42
C ALA A 350 -18.47 25.86 -11.77
#